data_d59bb55e056da7a0c7d09c4dc11c3af4
#
_entry.id   d59bb55e056da7a0c7d09c4dc11c3af4
#
_cell.length_a   1.000
_cell.length_b   1.000
_cell.length_c   1.000
_cell.angle_alpha   90.00
_cell.angle_beta   90.00
_cell.angle_gamma   90.00
#
_symmetry.space_group_name_H-M   'P 1'
#
loop_
_entity.id
_entity.type
_entity.pdbx_description
1 polymer ?
#
loop_
_entity_poly.entity_id
_entity_poly.type
_entity_poly.pdbx_seq_one_letter_code
_entity_poly.pdbx_strand_id
1 'polypeptide(L)'
;MKGIFPIEEFQQLETPFYYYDTELLRQTIQVIKQEAGKHEGFCVHYAIKANANPKVLNIIAQEGLGADCVSGGEIRRCLETGFAPKKIVYAGVGKADWEINLGL
;
A
#
# COMPACT_ATOMS: atom_id res chain seq x y z
N MET A 1 -16.31 -2.73 -11.54
CA MET A 1 -15.17 -3.68 -11.64
C MET A 1 -15.50 -4.94 -10.88
N LYS A 2 -15.28 -6.09 -11.48
CA LYS A 2 -15.47 -7.38 -10.82
C LYS A 2 -14.14 -8.13 -10.80
N GLY A 3 -13.81 -8.75 -9.65
CA GLY A 3 -12.67 -9.62 -9.53
C GLY A 3 -12.93 -10.99 -10.15
N ILE A 4 -11.85 -11.73 -10.36
CA ILE A 4 -11.88 -13.11 -10.83
C ILE A 4 -11.58 -14.03 -9.63
N PHE A 5 -12.40 -15.06 -9.46
CA PHE A 5 -12.24 -16.03 -8.39
C PHE A 5 -11.96 -17.42 -9.00
N PRO A 6 -10.69 -17.85 -9.05
CA PRO A 6 -10.33 -19.16 -9.63
C PRO A 6 -10.67 -20.31 -8.65
N ILE A 7 -11.94 -20.67 -8.57
CA ILE A 7 -12.47 -21.62 -7.60
C ILE A 7 -11.79 -22.99 -7.68
N GLU A 8 -11.50 -23.47 -8.89
CA GLU A 8 -10.84 -24.77 -9.08
C GLU A 8 -9.43 -24.77 -8.49
N GLU A 9 -8.69 -23.67 -8.63
CA GLU A 9 -7.35 -23.54 -8.04
C GLU A 9 -7.43 -23.46 -6.52
N PHE A 10 -8.46 -22.80 -5.96
CA PHE A 10 -8.66 -22.71 -4.52
C PHE A 10 -8.84 -24.07 -3.87
N GLN A 11 -9.47 -25.02 -4.56
CA GLN A 11 -9.70 -26.38 -4.05
C GLN A 11 -8.41 -27.18 -3.85
N GLN A 12 -7.30 -26.74 -4.48
CA GLN A 12 -6.00 -27.37 -4.38
C GLN A 12 -5.13 -26.77 -3.27
N LEU A 13 -5.58 -25.69 -2.65
CA LEU A 13 -4.84 -24.99 -1.62
C LEU A 13 -5.24 -25.43 -0.22
N GLU A 14 -4.26 -25.44 0.66
CA GLU A 14 -4.53 -25.65 2.10
C GLU A 14 -5.26 -24.44 2.67
N THR A 15 -6.31 -24.70 3.45
CA THR A 15 -7.12 -23.64 4.09
C THR A 15 -6.75 -23.49 5.58
N PRO A 16 -6.90 -22.28 6.16
CA PRO A 16 -7.34 -21.03 5.52
C PRO A 16 -6.22 -20.36 4.70
N PHE A 17 -6.60 -19.55 3.72
CA PHE A 17 -5.65 -18.72 2.95
C PHE A 17 -6.28 -17.38 2.59
N TYR A 18 -5.41 -16.38 2.26
CA TYR A 18 -5.83 -15.11 1.69
C TYR A 18 -5.65 -15.13 0.18
N TYR A 19 -6.64 -14.59 -0.52
CA TYR A 19 -6.59 -14.41 -1.96
C TYR A 19 -6.56 -12.93 -2.30
N TYR A 20 -5.61 -12.53 -3.16
CA TYR A 20 -5.48 -11.17 -3.66
C TYR A 20 -5.61 -11.15 -5.18
N ASP A 21 -6.59 -10.41 -5.68
CA ASP A 21 -6.72 -10.13 -7.11
C ASP A 21 -5.91 -8.89 -7.45
N THR A 22 -4.68 -9.08 -7.92
CA THR A 22 -3.76 -7.98 -8.19
C THR A 22 -4.15 -7.16 -9.41
N GLU A 23 -4.84 -7.76 -10.38
CA GLU A 23 -5.37 -7.03 -11.53
C GLU A 23 -6.47 -6.06 -11.10
N LEU A 24 -7.40 -6.51 -10.27
CA LEU A 24 -8.44 -5.65 -9.70
C LEU A 24 -7.85 -4.53 -8.85
N LEU A 25 -6.81 -4.83 -8.07
CA LEU A 25 -6.09 -3.82 -7.29
C LEU A 25 -5.52 -2.72 -8.19
N ARG A 26 -4.83 -3.10 -9.28
CA ARG A 26 -4.27 -2.14 -10.24
C ARG A 26 -5.35 -1.31 -10.92
N GLN A 27 -6.44 -1.93 -11.34
CA GLN A 27 -7.58 -1.23 -11.95
C GLN A 27 -8.17 -0.20 -10.99
N THR A 28 -8.34 -0.56 -9.72
CA THR A 28 -8.85 0.33 -8.68
C THR A 28 -7.92 1.54 -8.48
N ILE A 29 -6.61 1.29 -8.41
CA ILE A 29 -5.61 2.36 -8.30
C ILE A 29 -5.66 3.29 -9.51
N GLN A 30 -5.81 2.76 -10.72
CA GLN A 30 -5.90 3.58 -11.93
C GLN A 30 -7.12 4.51 -11.88
N VAL A 31 -8.28 4.03 -11.43
CA VAL A 31 -9.47 4.87 -11.26
C VAL A 31 -9.21 6.00 -10.27
N ILE A 32 -8.60 5.69 -9.12
CA ILE A 32 -8.25 6.68 -8.10
C ILE A 32 -7.30 7.73 -8.68
N LYS A 33 -6.27 7.32 -9.41
CA LYS A 33 -5.29 8.22 -10.05
C LYS A 33 -5.94 9.12 -11.08
N GLN A 34 -6.85 8.60 -11.88
CA GLN A 34 -7.58 9.38 -12.87
C GLN A 34 -8.44 10.46 -12.20
N GLU A 35 -9.15 10.12 -11.15
CA GLU A 35 -9.96 11.11 -10.42
C GLU A 35 -9.09 12.14 -9.69
N ALA A 36 -8.03 11.74 -9.01
CA ALA A 36 -7.11 12.64 -8.36
C ALA A 36 -6.38 13.56 -9.35
N GLY A 37 -6.05 13.06 -10.54
CA GLY A 37 -5.37 13.82 -11.58
C GLY A 37 -6.19 14.96 -12.19
N LYS A 38 -7.51 15.00 -11.94
CA LYS A 38 -8.38 16.11 -12.33
C LYS A 38 -8.16 17.37 -11.48
N HIS A 39 -7.45 17.25 -10.37
CA HIS A 39 -7.20 18.32 -9.41
C HIS A 39 -5.71 18.50 -9.22
N GLU A 40 -5.21 19.68 -9.53
CA GLU A 40 -3.79 20.02 -9.35
C GLU A 40 -3.40 19.95 -7.88
N GLY A 41 -2.23 19.39 -7.60
CA GLY A 41 -1.67 19.28 -6.25
C GLY A 41 -2.32 18.21 -5.36
N PHE A 42 -3.22 17.40 -5.90
CA PHE A 42 -3.85 16.33 -5.14
C PHE A 42 -2.99 15.07 -5.13
N CYS A 43 -2.62 14.62 -3.93
CA CYS A 43 -1.80 13.40 -3.74
C CYS A 43 -2.57 12.36 -2.95
N VAL A 44 -2.47 11.09 -3.35
CA VAL A 44 -3.10 9.97 -2.65
C VAL A 44 -2.04 9.16 -1.92
N HIS A 45 -2.28 8.92 -0.64
CA HIS A 45 -1.40 8.11 0.22
C HIS A 45 -2.17 6.90 0.72
N TYR A 46 -1.55 5.73 0.61
CA TYR A 46 -2.11 4.47 1.09
C TYR A 46 -1.76 4.27 2.57
N ALA A 47 -2.77 3.99 3.39
CA ALA A 47 -2.57 3.70 4.81
C ALA A 47 -2.03 2.27 5.01
N ILE A 48 -0.77 2.16 5.40
CA ILE A 48 -0.05 0.88 5.53
C ILE A 48 -0.73 -0.06 6.52
N LYS A 49 -1.32 0.47 7.57
CA LYS A 49 -2.05 -0.32 8.57
C LYS A 49 -3.17 -1.20 8.00
N ALA A 50 -3.71 -0.85 6.83
CA ALA A 50 -4.79 -1.60 6.21
C ALA A 50 -4.31 -2.99 5.73
N ASN A 51 -3.14 -3.05 5.11
CA ASN A 51 -2.47 -4.28 4.71
C ASN A 51 -1.01 -4.00 4.38
N ALA A 52 -0.11 -4.55 5.18
CA ALA A 52 1.33 -4.36 5.02
C ALA A 52 2.02 -5.53 4.29
N ASN A 53 1.27 -6.36 3.58
CA ASN A 53 1.86 -7.44 2.78
C ASN A 53 2.83 -6.85 1.74
N PRO A 54 4.10 -7.32 1.69
CA PRO A 54 5.11 -6.74 0.81
C PRO A 54 4.73 -6.75 -0.67
N LYS A 55 4.04 -7.78 -1.14
CA LYS A 55 3.60 -7.89 -2.53
C LYS A 55 2.53 -6.86 -2.86
N VAL A 56 1.59 -6.62 -1.95
CA VAL A 56 0.56 -5.58 -2.09
C VAL A 56 1.20 -4.20 -2.08
N LEU A 57 2.08 -3.93 -1.13
CA LEU A 57 2.77 -2.64 -1.01
C LEU A 57 3.64 -2.34 -2.24
N ASN A 58 4.32 -3.35 -2.77
CA ASN A 58 5.13 -3.20 -3.98
C ASN A 58 4.28 -2.75 -5.18
N ILE A 59 3.10 -3.33 -5.36
CA ILE A 59 2.16 -2.94 -6.42
C ILE A 59 1.73 -1.48 -6.23
N ILE A 60 1.36 -1.09 -5.02
CA ILE A 60 0.92 0.27 -4.71
C ILE A 60 2.04 1.28 -4.96
N ALA A 61 3.27 0.95 -4.56
CA ALA A 61 4.45 1.78 -4.82
C ALA A 61 4.74 1.92 -6.32
N GLN A 62 4.66 0.82 -7.08
CA GLN A 62 4.86 0.82 -8.54
C GLN A 62 3.83 1.70 -9.25
N GLU A 63 2.61 1.74 -8.76
CA GLU A 63 1.54 2.59 -9.30
C GLU A 63 1.70 4.06 -8.92
N GLY A 64 2.68 4.41 -8.11
CA GLY A 64 3.06 5.78 -7.82
C GLY A 64 2.31 6.47 -6.68
N LEU A 65 1.53 5.74 -5.88
CA LEU A 65 0.91 6.29 -4.68
C LEU A 65 1.95 6.54 -3.59
N GLY A 66 1.64 7.46 -2.68
CA GLY A 66 2.39 7.64 -1.45
C GLY A 66 1.98 6.66 -0.36
N ALA A 67 2.64 6.72 0.76
CA ALA A 67 2.38 5.89 1.92
C ALA A 67 2.08 6.75 3.16
N ASP A 68 1.09 6.34 3.93
CA ASP A 68 0.75 6.92 5.22
C ASP A 68 1.13 5.91 6.31
N CYS A 69 2.15 6.25 7.10
CA CYS A 69 2.72 5.40 8.13
C CYS A 69 2.44 5.94 9.52
N VAL A 70 2.26 5.06 10.49
CA VAL A 70 2.03 5.42 11.89
C VAL A 70 3.06 4.80 12.85
N SER A 71 4.06 4.11 12.32
CA SER A 71 5.16 3.52 13.11
C SER A 71 6.46 3.45 12.31
N GLY A 72 7.58 3.35 13.01
CA GLY A 72 8.88 3.15 12.39
C GLY A 72 8.97 1.83 11.61
N GLY A 73 8.30 0.79 12.11
CA GLY A 73 8.20 -0.49 11.39
C GLY A 73 7.50 -0.35 10.06
N GLU A 74 6.44 0.44 9.98
CA GLU A 74 5.74 0.73 8.71
C GLU A 74 6.62 1.51 7.75
N ILE A 75 7.37 2.51 8.23
CA ILE A 75 8.33 3.26 7.39
C ILE A 75 9.36 2.31 6.78
N ARG A 76 9.96 1.43 7.58
CA ARG A 76 10.94 0.44 7.09
C ARG A 76 10.32 -0.46 6.02
N ARG A 77 9.11 -0.95 6.26
CA ARG A 77 8.38 -1.77 5.29
C ARG A 77 8.15 -1.04 3.98
N CYS A 78 7.81 0.24 4.04
CA CYS A 78 7.63 1.07 2.85
C CYS A 78 8.93 1.21 2.04
N LEU A 79 10.05 1.48 2.72
CA LEU A 79 11.36 1.59 2.06
C LEU A 79 11.78 0.27 1.40
N GLU A 80 11.55 -0.86 2.08
CA GLU A 80 11.84 -2.20 1.55
C GLU A 80 11.00 -2.56 0.33
N THR A 81 9.81 -2.01 0.21
CA THR A 81 8.84 -2.35 -0.84
C THR A 81 8.78 -1.34 -1.98
N GLY A 82 9.64 -0.33 -1.98
CA GLY A 82 9.88 0.54 -3.13
C GLY A 82 9.24 1.92 -3.07
N PHE A 83 8.65 2.34 -1.94
CA PHE A 83 8.19 3.71 -1.78
C PHE A 83 9.37 4.69 -1.68
N ALA A 84 9.31 5.77 -2.45
CA ALA A 84 10.29 6.83 -2.33
C ALA A 84 10.12 7.55 -0.98
N PRO A 85 11.21 7.86 -0.24
CA PRO A 85 11.12 8.53 1.08
C PRO A 85 10.25 9.78 1.06
N LYS A 86 10.38 10.61 0.03
CA LYS A 86 9.60 11.86 -0.12
C LYS A 86 8.09 11.64 -0.31
N LYS A 87 7.66 10.41 -0.57
CA LYS A 87 6.24 10.04 -0.71
C LYS A 87 5.68 9.36 0.53
N ILE A 88 6.44 9.33 1.61
CA ILE A 88 6.01 8.76 2.89
C ILE A 88 5.64 9.90 3.82
N VAL A 89 4.44 9.84 4.38
CA VAL A 89 4.02 10.72 5.48
C VAL A 89 3.99 9.90 6.76
N TYR A 90 4.38 10.52 7.86
CA TYR A 90 4.50 9.86 9.16
C TYR A 90 3.63 10.56 10.20
N ALA A 91 2.52 9.91 10.54
CA ALA A 91 1.54 10.41 11.52
C ALA A 91 1.62 9.57 12.82
N GLY A 92 0.70 9.83 13.73
CA GLY A 92 0.56 9.06 14.97
C GLY A 92 0.83 9.89 16.21
N VAL A 93 0.27 9.44 17.34
CA VAL A 93 0.27 10.16 18.61
C VAL A 93 1.43 9.79 19.53
N GLY A 94 2.14 8.70 19.26
CA GLY A 94 3.29 8.25 20.06
C GLY A 94 4.44 7.82 19.16
N LYS A 95 5.61 8.44 19.35
CA LYS A 95 6.82 8.12 18.62
C LYS A 95 8.00 8.06 19.57
N ALA A 96 8.76 6.95 19.53
CA ALA A 96 10.03 6.88 20.21
C ALA A 96 11.10 7.71 19.47
N ASP A 97 12.16 8.09 20.16
CA ASP A 97 13.23 8.92 19.56
C ASP A 97 13.82 8.30 18.29
N TRP A 98 14.00 6.97 18.27
CA TRP A 98 14.51 6.29 17.08
C TRP A 98 13.56 6.35 15.90
N GLU A 99 12.24 6.38 16.14
CA GLU A 99 11.21 6.51 15.10
C GLU A 99 11.20 7.91 14.52
N ILE A 100 11.35 8.94 15.36
CA ILE A 100 11.48 10.33 14.92
C ILE A 100 12.72 10.48 14.04
N ASN A 101 13.85 9.95 14.51
CA ASN A 101 15.12 10.02 13.77
C ASN A 101 15.02 9.25 12.42
N LEU A 102 14.30 8.15 12.38
CA LEU A 102 14.08 7.40 11.14
C LEU A 102 13.24 8.20 10.13
N GLY A 103 12.27 8.98 10.62
CA GLY A 103 11.38 9.78 9.78
C GLY A 103 12.00 11.08 9.25
N LEU A 104 13.10 11.53 9.83
CA LEU A 104 13.80 12.75 9.39
C LEU A 104 14.74 12.45 8.24
#